data_1835bd52f46a5d58fc018ca3b3db34c9
#
_entry.id   1835bd52f46a5d58fc018ca3b3db34c9
#
_cell.length_a   1.000
_cell.length_b   1.000
_cell.length_c   1.000
_cell.angle_alpha   90.00
_cell.angle_beta   90.00
_cell.angle_gamma   90.00
#
_symmetry.space_group_name_H-M   'P 1'
#
loop_
_entity.id
_entity.type
_entity.pdbx_description
1 polymer ?
#
loop_
_entity_poly.entity_id
_entity_poly.type
_entity_poly.pdbx_seq_one_letter_code
_entity_poly.pdbx_strand_id
1 'polypeptide(L)'
;MAFFALTTAHGPNWDAKRGIRQQDAWDEHASFMDSLVDEGLVVLGGPLAGGERALLLIEASDESEIRSRLSADPWADMGLLQIGSIEPWSIWLDGRQASAAKDATV
;
A
#
# COMPACT_ATOMS: atom_id res chain seq x y z
N MET A 1 7.79 10.21 12.33
CA MET A 1 6.87 9.64 11.34
C MET A 1 6.17 8.45 11.96
N ALA A 2 4.97 8.18 11.55
CA ALA A 2 4.17 7.10 12.11
C ALA A 2 3.97 6.00 11.08
N PHE A 3 3.71 4.78 11.57
CA PHE A 3 3.36 3.66 10.70
C PHE A 3 1.85 3.50 10.59
N PHE A 4 1.41 3.04 9.44
CA PHE A 4 0.00 2.79 9.15
C PHE A 4 -0.15 1.48 8.40
N ALA A 5 -1.21 0.75 8.70
CA ALA A 5 -1.66 -0.38 7.90
C ALA A 5 -2.75 0.12 6.95
N LEU A 6 -2.47 0.02 5.66
CA LEU A 6 -3.42 0.46 4.64
C LEU A 6 -3.85 -0.75 3.82
N THR A 7 -5.16 -0.90 3.65
CA THR A 7 -5.67 -1.89 2.70
C THR A 7 -6.28 -1.18 1.51
N THR A 8 -6.09 -1.77 0.34
CA THR A 8 -6.73 -1.32 -0.88
C THR A 8 -7.93 -2.19 -1.19
N ALA A 9 -8.81 -1.70 -2.04
CA ALA A 9 -9.92 -2.46 -2.58
C ALA A 9 -10.02 -2.17 -4.07
N HIS A 10 -10.63 -3.09 -4.84
CA HIS A 10 -10.89 -2.82 -6.24
C HIS A 10 -11.92 -1.72 -6.37
N GLY A 11 -11.69 -0.81 -7.30
CA GLY A 11 -12.63 0.25 -7.63
C GLY A 11 -13.74 -0.25 -8.55
N PRO A 12 -14.71 0.62 -8.86
CA PRO A 12 -15.89 0.22 -9.65
C PRO A 12 -15.56 -0.17 -11.08
N ASN A 13 -14.40 0.25 -11.59
CA ASN A 13 -14.00 -0.03 -12.97
C ASN A 13 -13.00 -1.18 -13.10
N TRP A 14 -12.73 -1.89 -12.01
CA TRP A 14 -11.87 -3.06 -12.07
C TRP A 14 -12.50 -4.12 -12.97
N ASP A 15 -11.70 -4.67 -13.90
CA ASP A 15 -12.18 -5.73 -14.79
C ASP A 15 -11.89 -7.10 -14.14
N ALA A 16 -12.92 -7.71 -13.59
CA ALA A 16 -12.81 -8.99 -12.92
C ALA A 16 -12.45 -10.15 -13.85
N LYS A 17 -12.53 -9.94 -15.16
CA LYS A 17 -12.20 -10.97 -16.17
C LYS A 17 -10.72 -10.97 -16.52
N ARG A 18 -9.96 -9.97 -16.07
CA ARG A 18 -8.53 -9.85 -16.34
C ARG A 18 -7.75 -9.89 -15.04
N GLY A 19 -6.53 -10.45 -15.10
CA GLY A 19 -5.63 -10.40 -13.97
C GLY A 19 -5.10 -9.00 -13.72
N ILE A 20 -4.44 -8.81 -12.58
CA ILE A 20 -3.94 -7.49 -12.19
C ILE A 20 -3.02 -6.87 -13.25
N ARG A 21 -2.12 -7.69 -13.81
CA ARG A 21 -1.14 -7.19 -14.80
C ARG A 21 -1.75 -6.93 -16.17
N GLN A 22 -2.96 -7.39 -16.41
CA GLN A 22 -3.70 -7.14 -17.65
C GLN A 22 -4.67 -5.98 -17.53
N GLN A 23 -4.81 -5.37 -16.36
CA GLN A 23 -5.62 -4.17 -16.19
C GLN A 23 -4.98 -3.02 -16.97
N ASP A 24 -5.82 -2.09 -17.44
CA ASP A 24 -5.32 -0.92 -18.17
C ASP A 24 -4.34 -0.13 -17.29
N ALA A 25 -3.31 0.41 -17.93
CA ALA A 25 -2.29 1.23 -17.26
C ALA A 25 -1.55 0.50 -16.13
N TRP A 26 -1.38 -0.81 -16.24
CA TRP A 26 -0.61 -1.57 -15.23
C TRP A 26 0.81 -1.03 -15.07
N ASP A 27 1.52 -0.76 -16.18
CA ASP A 27 2.90 -0.31 -16.11
C ASP A 27 3.02 1.04 -15.38
N GLU A 28 2.09 1.94 -15.63
CA GLU A 28 2.07 3.25 -14.98
C GLU A 28 1.75 3.13 -13.50
N HIS A 29 0.80 2.25 -13.13
CA HIS A 29 0.49 1.98 -11.73
C HIS A 29 1.69 1.35 -11.01
N ALA A 30 2.31 0.34 -11.61
CA ALA A 30 3.46 -0.34 -11.02
C ALA A 30 4.63 0.63 -10.82
N SER A 31 4.90 1.47 -11.81
CA SER A 31 5.96 2.48 -11.72
C SER A 31 5.67 3.49 -10.62
N PHE A 32 4.42 3.91 -10.49
CA PHE A 32 4.02 4.81 -9.41
C PHE A 32 4.27 4.16 -8.03
N MET A 33 3.84 2.91 -7.85
CA MET A 33 4.02 2.21 -6.58
C MET A 33 5.50 2.02 -6.26
N ASP A 34 6.32 1.70 -7.25
CA ASP A 34 7.76 1.57 -7.06
C ASP A 34 8.37 2.90 -6.59
N SER A 35 7.89 4.03 -7.10
CA SER A 35 8.36 5.34 -6.65
C SER A 35 8.05 5.61 -5.19
N LEU A 36 6.91 5.14 -4.69
CA LEU A 36 6.56 5.28 -3.28
C LEU A 36 7.47 4.43 -2.39
N VAL A 37 7.92 3.28 -2.88
CA VAL A 37 8.91 2.47 -2.18
C VAL A 37 10.26 3.20 -2.13
N ASP A 38 10.69 3.73 -3.27
CA ASP A 38 11.97 4.46 -3.37
C ASP A 38 12.00 5.68 -2.46
N GLU A 39 10.86 6.35 -2.30
CA GLU A 39 10.74 7.53 -1.43
C GLU A 39 10.56 7.17 0.05
N GLY A 40 10.39 5.90 0.37
CA GLY A 40 10.23 5.46 1.75
C GLY A 40 8.82 5.56 2.32
N LEU A 41 7.83 5.93 1.51
CA LEU A 41 6.44 5.96 1.97
C LEU A 41 5.90 4.54 2.17
N VAL A 42 6.10 3.68 1.17
CA VAL A 42 5.71 2.26 1.28
C VAL A 42 6.92 1.47 1.74
N VAL A 43 6.79 0.84 2.90
CA VAL A 43 7.86 0.03 3.48
C VAL A 43 7.76 -1.42 3.01
N LEU A 44 6.57 -1.98 3.06
CA LEU A 44 6.24 -3.32 2.58
C LEU A 44 4.86 -3.28 1.96
N GLY A 45 4.61 -4.13 0.99
CA GLY A 45 3.28 -4.22 0.41
C GLY A 45 3.11 -5.43 -0.48
N GLY A 46 1.89 -5.86 -0.64
CA GLY A 46 1.55 -6.96 -1.52
C GLY A 46 0.10 -7.39 -1.39
N PRO A 47 -0.36 -8.25 -2.31
CA PRO A 47 -1.72 -8.72 -2.27
C PRO A 47 -1.97 -9.65 -1.09
N LEU A 48 -3.15 -9.56 -0.53
CA LEU A 48 -3.66 -10.54 0.42
C LEU A 48 -4.24 -11.74 -0.35
N ALA A 49 -4.50 -12.83 0.37
CA ALA A 49 -5.05 -14.04 -0.25
C ALA A 49 -6.27 -13.70 -1.12
N GLY A 50 -6.32 -14.24 -2.34
CA GLY A 50 -7.38 -13.97 -3.29
C GLY A 50 -7.15 -12.75 -4.19
N GLY A 51 -6.23 -11.87 -3.83
CA GLY A 51 -5.85 -10.73 -4.67
C GLY A 51 -6.86 -9.59 -4.75
N GLU A 52 -7.97 -9.67 -4.01
CA GLU A 52 -8.99 -8.61 -4.04
C GLU A 52 -8.57 -7.37 -3.26
N ARG A 53 -7.67 -7.55 -2.32
CA ARG A 53 -7.12 -6.48 -1.48
C ARG A 53 -5.61 -6.59 -1.45
N ALA A 54 -4.95 -5.48 -1.22
CA ALA A 54 -3.53 -5.46 -0.91
C ALA A 54 -3.35 -4.81 0.45
N LEU A 55 -2.28 -5.18 1.15
CA LEU A 55 -1.89 -4.58 2.42
C LEU A 55 -0.57 -3.85 2.22
N LEU A 56 -0.53 -2.61 2.65
CA LEU A 56 0.68 -1.79 2.63
C LEU A 56 1.05 -1.36 4.04
N LEU A 57 2.31 -1.54 4.40
CA LEU A 57 2.89 -0.90 5.57
C LEU A 57 3.44 0.45 5.12
N ILE A 58 2.89 1.52 5.66
CA ILE A 58 3.21 2.89 5.24
C ILE A 58 3.85 3.63 6.41
N GLU A 59 4.88 4.42 6.10
CA GLU A 59 5.47 5.36 7.04
C GLU A 59 5.21 6.77 6.54
N ALA A 60 4.46 7.56 7.31
CA ALA A 60 4.02 8.89 6.91
C ALA A 60 3.80 9.76 8.14
N SER A 61 3.63 11.07 7.91
CA SER A 61 3.33 12.01 8.99
C SER A 61 1.93 11.80 9.54
N ASP A 62 0.96 11.58 8.66
CA ASP A 62 -0.45 11.42 9.02
C ASP A 62 -1.23 10.80 7.86
N GLU A 63 -2.51 10.51 8.12
CA GLU A 63 -3.41 9.94 7.12
C GLU A 63 -3.62 10.85 5.91
N SER A 64 -3.62 12.16 6.14
CA SER A 64 -3.81 13.13 5.06
C SER A 64 -2.70 13.06 4.04
N GLU A 65 -1.46 12.91 4.48
CA GLU A 65 -0.32 12.71 3.58
C GLU A 65 -0.51 11.45 2.72
N ILE A 66 -0.93 10.37 3.36
CA ILE A 66 -1.14 9.10 2.66
C ILE A 66 -2.19 9.26 1.56
N ARG A 67 -3.33 9.86 1.88
CA ARG A 67 -4.42 10.05 0.92
C ARG A 67 -3.99 10.95 -0.24
N SER A 68 -3.26 12.03 0.08
CA SER A 68 -2.75 12.94 -0.93
C SER A 68 -1.78 12.23 -1.88
N ARG A 69 -0.85 11.45 -1.33
CA ARG A 69 0.16 10.77 -2.14
C ARG A 69 -0.46 9.68 -3.01
N LEU A 70 -1.38 8.88 -2.48
CA LEU A 70 -1.99 7.79 -3.24
C LEU A 70 -2.99 8.29 -4.28
N SER A 71 -3.51 9.50 -4.14
CA SER A 71 -4.41 10.07 -5.16
C SER A 71 -3.72 10.32 -6.49
N ALA A 72 -2.40 10.33 -6.53
CA ALA A 72 -1.63 10.49 -7.77
C ALA A 72 -1.45 9.19 -8.55
N ASP A 73 -1.89 8.05 -8.00
CA ASP A 73 -1.87 6.77 -8.72
C ASP A 73 -2.83 6.86 -9.90
N PRO A 74 -2.38 6.54 -11.13
CA PRO A 74 -3.29 6.51 -12.29
C PRO A 74 -4.54 5.65 -12.06
N TRP A 75 -4.39 4.55 -11.31
CA TRP A 75 -5.52 3.67 -11.03
C TRP A 75 -6.55 4.28 -10.10
N ALA A 76 -6.18 5.28 -9.31
CA ALA A 76 -7.15 6.00 -8.48
C ALA A 76 -8.12 6.79 -9.36
N ASP A 77 -7.60 7.57 -10.32
CA ASP A 77 -8.42 8.34 -11.25
C ASP A 77 -9.24 7.45 -12.17
N MET A 78 -8.69 6.32 -12.57
CA MET A 78 -9.37 5.38 -13.47
C MET A 78 -10.46 4.57 -12.78
N GLY A 79 -10.57 4.66 -11.45
CA GLY A 79 -11.55 3.87 -10.71
C GLY A 79 -11.23 2.38 -10.65
N LEU A 80 -9.98 2.00 -10.83
CA LEU A 80 -9.54 0.61 -10.74
C LEU A 80 -9.16 0.21 -9.33
N LEU A 81 -8.65 1.16 -8.54
CA LEU A 81 -8.20 0.89 -7.18
C LEU A 81 -8.61 2.03 -6.26
N GLN A 82 -8.94 1.68 -5.03
CA GLN A 82 -9.31 2.66 -4.02
C GLN A 82 -8.77 2.24 -2.66
N ILE A 83 -8.69 3.20 -1.74
CA ILE A 83 -8.29 2.92 -0.37
C ILE A 83 -9.46 2.24 0.34
N GLY A 84 -9.21 1.09 0.94
CA GLY A 84 -10.20 0.39 1.75
C GLY A 84 -10.19 0.87 3.19
N SER A 85 -8.99 0.90 3.80
CA SER A 85 -8.86 1.36 5.19
C SER A 85 -7.44 1.89 5.42
N ILE A 86 -7.32 2.79 6.38
CA ILE A 86 -6.04 3.27 6.88
C ILE A 86 -6.12 3.25 8.40
N GLU A 87 -5.20 2.51 9.04
CA GLU A 87 -5.18 2.39 10.50
C GLU A 87 -3.79 2.66 11.04
N PRO A 88 -3.63 3.46 12.08
CA PRO A 88 -2.35 3.60 12.76
C PRO A 88 -1.88 2.22 13.25
N TRP A 89 -0.59 1.95 13.07
CA TRP A 89 -0.02 0.64 13.41
C TRP A 89 1.22 0.82 14.28
N SER A 90 1.14 0.35 15.52
CA SER A 90 2.31 0.32 16.40
C SER A 90 3.11 -0.94 16.12
N ILE A 91 4.32 -0.77 15.58
CA ILE A 91 5.19 -1.91 15.26
C ILE A 91 6.02 -2.24 16.48
N TRP A 92 5.78 -3.39 17.09
CA TRP A 92 6.50 -3.86 18.26
C TRP A 92 7.55 -4.90 17.89
N LEU A 93 7.26 -5.73 16.91
CA LEU A 93 8.16 -6.79 16.45
C LEU A 93 8.51 -6.49 15.00
N ASP A 94 9.80 -6.29 14.73
CA ASP A 94 10.26 -5.99 13.39
C ASP A 94 11.42 -6.92 13.03
N GLY A 95 11.08 -8.02 12.37
CA GLY A 95 12.05 -9.04 11.97
C GLY A 95 13.03 -8.58 10.90
N ARG A 96 12.76 -7.44 10.24
CA ARG A 96 13.69 -6.86 9.27
C ARG A 96 14.90 -6.23 9.94
N GLN A 97 14.75 -5.88 11.22
CA GLN A 97 15.80 -5.28 12.04
C GLN A 97 16.09 -6.21 13.21
N ALA A 98 16.69 -7.36 12.92
CA ALA A 98 16.86 -8.44 13.86
C ALA A 98 17.53 -8.01 15.17
N SER A 99 18.53 -7.12 15.13
CA SER A 99 19.20 -6.65 16.34
C SER A 99 18.29 -5.76 17.19
N ALA A 100 17.45 -4.93 16.56
CA ALA A 100 16.47 -4.12 17.27
C ALA A 100 15.35 -4.99 17.83
N ALA A 101 14.92 -6.01 17.08
CA ALA A 101 13.88 -6.93 17.54
C ALA A 101 14.24 -7.69 18.80
N LYS A 102 15.53 -7.94 19.03
CA LYS A 102 16.01 -8.62 20.25
C LYS A 102 15.74 -7.82 21.50
N ASP A 103 15.62 -6.52 21.39
CA ASP A 103 15.36 -5.64 22.52
C ASP A 103 13.86 -5.39 22.70
N ALA A 104 13.03 -5.87 21.78
CA ALA A 104 11.59 -5.66 21.85
C ALA A 104 10.98 -6.53 22.93
N THR A 105 10.12 -5.91 23.73
CA THR A 105 9.33 -6.61 24.76
C THR A 105 7.87 -6.58 24.33
N VAL A 106 7.35 -7.74 24.05
CA VAL A 106 5.96 -7.88 23.60
C VAL A 106 5.19 -8.79 24.54
#